data_afbe5f0fb1886c659df506c3e4d8ffe1
#
_entry.id   afbe5f0fb1886c659df506c3e4d8ffe1
#
_cell.length_a   1.000
_cell.length_b   1.000
_cell.length_c   1.000
_cell.angle_alpha   90.00
_cell.angle_beta   90.00
_cell.angle_gamma   90.00
#
_symmetry.space_group_name_H-M   'P 1'
#
loop_
_entity.id
_entity.type
_entity.pdbx_description
1 polymer ?
#
loop_
_entity_poly.entity_id
_entity_poly.type
_entity_poly.pdbx_seq_one_letter_code
_entity_poly.pdbx_strand_id
1 'polypeptide(L)'
;MEKNDKFEISILAKKRSWYELVLAAIFYGIFIYLLGIVIYVIYLGISFILFIKLLTAFVSVGGFCFIYGLTFSATRDIIINVTDSVIITRYVVASFSYDVKSKVTEFEYVSFFQDKWGEYGTNLWYVKNRHYKMCSFESKEAAYQFCLNISNKLDIDILDATEKGNFKWIEKDNLK
;
A
#
# COMPACT_ATOMS: atom_id res chain seq x y z
N MET A 1 -25.85 17.12 20.19
CA MET A 1 -24.67 17.04 19.28
C MET A 1 -24.34 15.56 19.14
N GLU A 2 -25.01 14.89 18.20
CA GLU A 2 -24.80 13.46 17.90
C GLU A 2 -23.38 13.32 17.33
N LYS A 3 -22.58 12.54 18.03
CA LYS A 3 -21.26 12.08 17.57
C LYS A 3 -21.57 11.08 16.44
N ASN A 4 -21.54 11.55 15.20
CA ASN A 4 -21.58 10.68 14.03
C ASN A 4 -20.33 9.80 14.14
N ASP A 5 -20.49 8.61 14.68
CA ASP A 5 -19.47 7.56 14.63
C ASP A 5 -19.31 7.19 13.15
N LYS A 6 -18.38 7.89 12.50
CA LYS A 6 -17.97 7.53 11.13
C LYS A 6 -17.46 6.11 11.18
N PHE A 7 -18.22 5.22 10.55
CA PHE A 7 -17.84 3.82 10.48
C PHE A 7 -16.62 3.69 9.57
N GLU A 8 -15.44 3.69 10.17
CA GLU A 8 -14.16 3.59 9.48
C GLU A 8 -13.52 2.24 9.78
N ILE A 9 -13.15 1.51 8.72
CA ILE A 9 -12.33 0.31 8.82
C ILE A 9 -10.92 0.71 8.46
N SER A 10 -10.00 0.72 9.42
CA SER A 10 -8.59 0.98 9.18
C SER A 10 -7.81 -0.34 9.10
N ILE A 11 -7.17 -0.58 7.97
CA ILE A 11 -6.27 -1.70 7.75
C ILE A 11 -4.87 -1.12 7.75
N LEU A 12 -4.19 -1.25 8.89
CA LEU A 12 -2.84 -0.75 9.06
C LEU A 12 -1.83 -1.68 8.37
N ALA A 13 -0.90 -1.10 7.62
CA ALA A 13 0.18 -1.86 7.02
C ALA A 13 1.07 -2.53 8.09
N LYS A 14 1.63 -3.68 7.74
CA LYS A 14 2.70 -4.30 8.54
C LYS A 14 3.85 -3.31 8.70
N LYS A 15 4.28 -3.06 9.92
CA LYS A 15 5.44 -2.20 10.19
C LYS A 15 6.66 -2.73 9.43
N ARG A 16 7.43 -1.81 8.85
CA ARG A 16 8.69 -2.15 8.17
C ARG A 16 9.68 -2.78 9.12
N SER A 17 10.40 -3.78 8.63
CA SER A 17 11.46 -4.44 9.40
C SER A 17 12.63 -3.49 9.60
N TRP A 18 13.37 -3.64 10.70
CA TRP A 18 14.50 -2.76 11.01
C TRP A 18 15.57 -2.73 9.89
N TYR A 19 15.82 -3.88 9.24
CA TYR A 19 16.78 -3.97 8.13
C TYR A 19 16.30 -3.21 6.88
N GLU A 20 14.99 -3.18 6.60
CA GLU A 20 14.42 -2.38 5.51
C GLU A 20 14.66 -0.88 5.77
N LEU A 21 14.47 -0.43 7.01
CA LEU A 21 14.75 0.96 7.40
C LEU A 21 16.22 1.32 7.28
N VAL A 22 17.14 0.40 7.63
CA VAL A 22 18.58 0.58 7.44
C VAL A 22 18.92 0.70 5.96
N LEU A 23 18.37 -0.17 5.11
CA LEU A 23 18.55 -0.07 3.64
C LEU A 23 18.03 1.27 3.10
N ALA A 24 16.84 1.70 3.54
CA ALA A 24 16.31 3.00 3.16
C ALA A 24 17.24 4.15 3.55
N ALA A 25 17.80 4.11 4.77
CA ALA A 25 18.75 5.12 5.25
C ALA A 25 20.04 5.16 4.42
N ILE A 26 20.56 3.99 4.01
CA ILE A 26 21.74 3.90 3.13
C ILE A 26 21.42 4.56 1.76
N PHE A 27 20.29 4.21 1.14
CA PHE A 27 19.91 4.80 -0.15
C PHE A 27 19.70 6.31 -0.07
N TYR A 28 19.03 6.80 0.96
CA TYR A 28 18.87 8.24 1.17
C TYR A 28 20.21 8.94 1.45
N GLY A 29 21.11 8.29 2.21
CA GLY A 29 22.45 8.80 2.46
C GLY A 29 23.27 8.99 1.17
N ILE A 30 23.23 8.00 0.27
CA ILE A 30 23.87 8.09 -1.06
C ILE A 30 23.23 9.21 -1.87
N PHE A 31 21.90 9.32 -1.89
CA PHE A 31 21.19 10.36 -2.61
C PHE A 31 21.58 11.77 -2.13
N ILE A 32 21.60 11.99 -0.80
CA ILE A 32 21.99 13.28 -0.21
C ILE A 32 23.45 13.60 -0.51
N TYR A 33 24.34 12.60 -0.44
CA TYR A 33 25.76 12.78 -0.79
C TYR A 33 25.95 13.21 -2.24
N LEU A 34 25.27 12.55 -3.19
CA LEU A 34 25.31 12.91 -4.60
C LEU A 34 24.73 14.31 -4.85
N LEU A 35 23.64 14.66 -4.16
CA LEU A 35 23.06 16.01 -4.23
C LEU A 35 24.06 17.08 -3.73
N GLY A 36 24.77 16.79 -2.65
CA GLY A 36 25.84 17.65 -2.13
C GLY A 36 26.96 17.87 -3.14
N ILE A 37 27.38 16.81 -3.86
CA ILE A 37 28.38 16.92 -4.94
C ILE A 37 27.86 17.85 -6.05
N VAL A 38 26.60 17.68 -6.49
CA VAL A 38 26.03 18.54 -7.54
C VAL A 38 26.05 20.01 -7.12
N ILE A 39 25.58 20.30 -5.89
CA ILE A 39 25.57 21.67 -5.34
C ILE A 39 26.98 22.24 -5.26
N TYR A 40 27.95 21.47 -4.76
CA TYR A 40 29.33 21.89 -4.63
C TYR A 40 29.98 22.24 -5.99
N VAL A 41 29.73 21.40 -6.99
CA VAL A 41 30.26 21.59 -8.35
C VAL A 41 29.62 22.80 -9.05
N ILE A 42 28.33 23.06 -8.80
CA ILE A 42 27.67 24.30 -9.27
C ILE A 42 28.35 25.54 -8.64
N TYR A 43 28.64 25.47 -7.33
CA TYR A 43 29.32 26.56 -6.63
C TYR A 43 30.71 26.88 -7.21
N LEU A 44 31.42 25.87 -7.71
CA LEU A 44 32.73 26.04 -8.37
C LEU A 44 32.67 26.67 -9.79
N GLY A 45 31.49 26.88 -10.35
CA GLY A 45 31.32 27.58 -11.65
C GLY A 45 31.79 26.77 -12.86
N ILE A 46 31.41 25.49 -12.95
CA ILE A 46 31.77 24.59 -14.04
C ILE A 46 31.17 25.00 -15.40
N SER A 47 31.80 24.51 -16.49
CA SER A 47 31.24 24.68 -17.83
C SER A 47 29.86 23.99 -17.98
N PHE A 48 28.99 24.58 -18.81
CA PHE A 48 27.63 24.10 -19.06
C PHE A 48 27.59 22.64 -19.53
N ILE A 49 28.52 22.18 -20.34
CA ILE A 49 28.60 20.82 -20.84
C ILE A 49 28.88 19.84 -19.69
N LEU A 50 29.79 20.20 -18.78
CA LEU A 50 30.10 19.36 -17.62
C LEU A 50 28.94 19.29 -16.64
N PHE A 51 28.23 20.39 -16.46
CA PHE A 51 27.01 20.46 -15.65
C PHE A 51 25.91 19.49 -16.16
N ILE A 52 25.63 19.48 -17.49
CA ILE A 52 24.66 18.58 -18.08
C ILE A 52 25.05 17.11 -17.85
N LYS A 53 26.30 16.73 -18.04
CA LYS A 53 26.79 15.38 -17.80
C LYS A 53 26.61 14.98 -16.33
N LEU A 54 26.98 15.87 -15.41
CA LEU A 54 26.79 15.62 -13.97
C LEU A 54 25.32 15.48 -13.58
N LEU A 55 24.45 16.35 -14.11
CA LEU A 55 23.01 16.30 -13.87
C LEU A 55 22.40 15.00 -14.38
N THR A 56 22.79 14.53 -15.57
CA THR A 56 22.33 13.26 -16.14
C THR A 56 22.76 12.08 -15.24
N ALA A 57 24.01 12.06 -14.80
CA ALA A 57 24.50 11.04 -13.88
C ALA A 57 23.76 11.07 -12.53
N PHE A 58 23.53 12.26 -11.97
CA PHE A 58 22.77 12.45 -10.73
C PHE A 58 21.32 11.95 -10.88
N VAL A 59 20.61 12.32 -11.94
CA VAL A 59 19.23 11.88 -12.17
C VAL A 59 19.16 10.36 -12.30
N SER A 60 20.13 9.73 -12.99
CA SER A 60 20.15 8.28 -13.15
C SER A 60 20.44 7.55 -11.84
N VAL A 61 21.53 7.86 -11.17
CA VAL A 61 21.97 7.14 -9.96
C VAL A 61 21.21 7.63 -8.74
N GLY A 62 21.07 8.94 -8.55
CA GLY A 62 20.35 9.55 -7.44
C GLY A 62 18.85 9.24 -7.49
N GLY A 63 18.25 9.30 -8.69
CA GLY A 63 16.85 8.90 -8.89
C GLY A 63 16.61 7.44 -8.50
N PHE A 64 17.48 6.53 -8.91
CA PHE A 64 17.46 5.13 -8.49
C PHE A 64 17.52 5.01 -6.95
N CYS A 65 18.49 5.64 -6.30
CA CYS A 65 18.65 5.62 -4.86
C CYS A 65 17.40 6.18 -4.14
N PHE A 66 16.84 7.28 -4.64
CA PHE A 66 15.63 7.88 -4.07
C PHE A 66 14.42 6.93 -4.14
N ILE A 67 14.18 6.31 -5.30
CA ILE A 67 13.07 5.36 -5.49
C ILE A 67 13.23 4.15 -4.58
N TYR A 68 14.42 3.56 -4.47
CA TYR A 68 14.65 2.43 -3.56
C TYR A 68 14.54 2.84 -2.09
N GLY A 69 15.03 4.03 -1.73
CA GLY A 69 14.81 4.59 -0.39
C GLY A 69 13.33 4.66 -0.03
N LEU A 70 12.49 5.16 -0.95
CA LEU A 70 11.04 5.18 -0.79
C LEU A 70 10.44 3.76 -0.69
N THR A 71 10.87 2.83 -1.55
CA THR A 71 10.35 1.46 -1.55
C THR A 71 10.56 0.75 -0.23
N PHE A 72 11.71 0.95 0.41
CA PHE A 72 12.04 0.34 1.71
C PHE A 72 11.46 1.08 2.91
N SER A 73 11.16 2.38 2.80
CA SER A 73 10.64 3.19 3.92
C SER A 73 9.13 3.39 3.90
N ALA A 74 8.49 3.39 2.73
CA ALA A 74 7.06 3.67 2.61
C ALA A 74 6.21 2.52 3.16
N THR A 75 5.18 2.86 3.96
CA THR A 75 4.08 1.97 4.34
C THR A 75 2.81 2.45 3.69
N ARG A 76 1.83 1.54 3.53
CA ARG A 76 0.56 1.83 2.89
C ARG A 76 -0.60 1.37 3.77
N ASP A 77 -1.25 2.31 4.42
CA ASP A 77 -2.48 2.06 5.18
C ASP A 77 -3.70 2.21 4.28
N ILE A 78 -4.73 1.42 4.53
CA ILE A 78 -6.00 1.47 3.82
C ILE A 78 -7.07 1.83 4.84
N ILE A 79 -7.79 2.91 4.59
CA ILE A 79 -8.90 3.37 5.41
C ILE A 79 -10.16 3.32 4.54
N ILE A 80 -11.13 2.49 4.93
CA ILE A 80 -12.41 2.37 4.24
C ILE A 80 -13.42 3.15 5.04
N ASN A 81 -13.90 4.25 4.49
CA ASN A 81 -15.00 5.02 5.05
C ASN A 81 -16.29 4.52 4.42
N VAL A 82 -17.05 3.74 5.18
CA VAL A 82 -18.30 3.13 4.71
C VAL A 82 -19.39 4.18 4.51
N THR A 83 -19.45 5.19 5.40
CA THR A 83 -20.47 6.24 5.37
C THR A 83 -20.37 7.09 4.11
N ASP A 84 -19.15 7.46 3.73
CA ASP A 84 -18.89 8.30 2.57
C ASP A 84 -18.61 7.50 1.29
N SER A 85 -18.61 6.16 1.37
CA SER A 85 -18.23 5.23 0.28
C SER A 85 -16.88 5.60 -0.37
N VAL A 86 -15.88 5.88 0.47
CA VAL A 86 -14.53 6.29 0.04
C VAL A 86 -13.49 5.34 0.60
N ILE A 87 -12.60 4.86 -0.28
CA ILE A 87 -11.37 4.19 0.12
C ILE A 87 -10.24 5.22 0.11
N ILE A 88 -9.60 5.40 1.25
CA ILE A 88 -8.43 6.27 1.42
C ILE A 88 -7.20 5.38 1.51
N THR A 89 -6.31 5.50 0.53
CA THR A 89 -4.98 4.88 0.61
C THR A 89 -4.01 5.92 1.14
N ARG A 90 -3.50 5.67 2.34
CA ARG A 90 -2.52 6.53 2.99
C ARG A 90 -1.12 5.95 2.82
N TYR A 91 -0.27 6.68 2.11
CA TYR A 91 1.17 6.38 2.04
C TYR A 91 1.90 7.15 3.13
N VAL A 92 2.66 6.45 3.95
CA VAL A 92 3.41 7.06 5.07
C VAL A 92 4.90 6.80 4.88
N VAL A 93 5.70 7.86 4.92
CA VAL A 93 7.16 7.82 4.90
C VAL A 93 7.67 8.68 6.05
N ALA A 94 8.22 8.07 7.09
CA ALA A 94 8.60 8.75 8.34
C ALA A 94 7.44 9.59 8.91
N SER A 95 7.58 10.92 8.96
CA SER A 95 6.56 11.85 9.45
C SER A 95 5.65 12.42 8.36
N PHE A 96 5.90 12.07 7.10
CA PHE A 96 5.09 12.55 5.97
C PHE A 96 4.03 11.53 5.61
N SER A 97 2.80 11.99 5.38
CA SER A 97 1.72 11.15 4.87
C SER A 97 1.04 11.80 3.67
N TYR A 98 0.66 10.96 2.70
CA TYR A 98 -0.07 11.38 1.52
C TYR A 98 -1.29 10.47 1.32
N ASP A 99 -2.46 11.08 1.25
CA ASP A 99 -3.74 10.38 1.14
C ASP A 99 -4.27 10.42 -0.30
N VAL A 100 -4.49 9.25 -0.89
CA VAL A 100 -5.18 9.09 -2.17
C VAL A 100 -6.61 8.61 -1.90
N LYS A 101 -7.59 9.42 -2.28
CA LYS A 101 -9.02 9.12 -2.09
C LYS A 101 -9.60 8.53 -3.37
N SER A 102 -10.22 7.37 -3.27
CA SER A 102 -10.97 6.73 -4.35
C SER A 102 -12.44 6.59 -3.94
N LYS A 103 -13.34 7.23 -4.68
CA LYS A 103 -14.79 7.05 -4.47
C LYS A 103 -15.20 5.67 -4.98
N VAL A 104 -15.95 4.96 -4.15
CA VAL A 104 -16.50 3.65 -4.43
C VAL A 104 -18.02 3.76 -4.33
N THR A 105 -18.73 3.28 -5.35
CA THR A 105 -20.20 3.42 -5.39
C THR A 105 -20.84 2.33 -4.52
N GLU A 106 -20.29 1.10 -4.52
CA GLU A 106 -20.83 -0.05 -3.81
C GLU A 106 -19.75 -1.11 -3.60
N PHE A 107 -19.75 -1.75 -2.44
CA PHE A 107 -18.91 -2.91 -2.16
C PHE A 107 -19.71 -4.17 -2.49
N GLU A 108 -19.14 -5.08 -3.27
CA GLU A 108 -19.83 -6.29 -3.74
C GLU A 108 -19.55 -7.49 -2.83
N TYR A 109 -18.27 -7.82 -2.64
CA TYR A 109 -17.86 -8.94 -1.79
C TYR A 109 -16.38 -8.83 -1.40
N VAL A 110 -15.97 -9.62 -0.42
CA VAL A 110 -14.56 -9.79 -0.06
C VAL A 110 -14.09 -11.18 -0.46
N SER A 111 -12.88 -11.31 -0.98
CA SER A 111 -12.32 -12.61 -1.33
C SER A 111 -10.96 -12.85 -0.71
N PHE A 112 -10.62 -14.12 -0.49
CA PHE A 112 -9.27 -14.54 -0.17
C PHE A 112 -8.84 -15.69 -1.09
N PHE A 113 -7.55 -15.69 -1.44
CA PHE A 113 -6.96 -16.62 -2.40
C PHE A 113 -5.52 -16.94 -2.00
N GLN A 114 -5.02 -18.08 -2.42
CA GLN A 114 -3.61 -18.43 -2.25
C GLN A 114 -2.80 -17.92 -3.45
N ASP A 115 -1.72 -17.22 -3.18
CA ASP A 115 -0.80 -16.75 -4.21
C ASP A 115 0.24 -17.83 -4.58
N LYS A 116 1.14 -17.50 -5.52
CA LYS A 116 2.19 -18.41 -6.00
C LYS A 116 3.27 -18.71 -4.95
N TRP A 117 3.35 -17.91 -3.90
CA TRP A 117 4.33 -17.99 -2.82
C TRP A 117 3.78 -18.72 -1.59
N GLY A 118 2.53 -19.18 -1.65
CA GLY A 118 1.85 -19.87 -0.57
C GLY A 118 1.19 -18.94 0.44
N GLU A 119 1.29 -17.62 0.27
CA GLU A 119 0.59 -16.65 1.11
C GLU A 119 -0.88 -16.50 0.71
N TYR A 120 -1.72 -16.12 1.67
CA TYR A 120 -3.14 -15.89 1.46
C TYR A 120 -3.42 -14.40 1.32
N GLY A 121 -3.66 -13.97 0.07
CA GLY A 121 -4.04 -12.58 -0.25
C GLY A 121 -5.53 -12.35 -0.06
N THR A 122 -5.90 -11.12 0.29
CA THR A 122 -7.30 -10.70 0.42
C THR A 122 -7.60 -9.51 -0.46
N ASN A 123 -8.76 -9.54 -1.14
CA ASN A 123 -9.25 -8.47 -2.01
C ASN A 123 -10.64 -8.03 -1.60
N LEU A 124 -10.88 -6.73 -1.59
CA LEU A 124 -12.21 -6.14 -1.49
C LEU A 124 -12.68 -5.76 -2.90
N TRP A 125 -13.80 -6.33 -3.31
CA TRP A 125 -14.38 -6.12 -4.63
C TRP A 125 -15.45 -5.04 -4.58
N TYR A 126 -15.44 -4.21 -5.62
CA TYR A 126 -16.36 -3.12 -5.78
C TYR A 126 -16.70 -2.93 -7.26
N VAL A 127 -17.73 -2.21 -7.57
CA VAL A 127 -18.35 -1.97 -8.88
C VAL A 127 -17.58 -2.48 -10.11
N LYS A 128 -18.20 -3.37 -10.88
CA LYS A 128 -17.72 -3.88 -12.19
C LYS A 128 -16.42 -4.71 -12.09
N ASN A 129 -16.33 -5.63 -11.15
CA ASN A 129 -15.19 -6.53 -10.98
C ASN A 129 -13.84 -5.82 -10.74
N ARG A 130 -13.87 -4.62 -10.19
CA ARG A 130 -12.67 -3.96 -9.69
C ARG A 130 -12.41 -4.41 -8.26
N HIS A 131 -11.16 -4.63 -7.94
CA HIS A 131 -10.79 -5.04 -6.59
C HIS A 131 -9.67 -4.18 -6.02
N TYR A 132 -9.68 -4.10 -4.71
CA TYR A 132 -8.64 -3.48 -3.92
C TYR A 132 -7.89 -4.56 -3.15
N LYS A 133 -6.58 -4.71 -3.42
CA LYS A 133 -5.74 -5.64 -2.66
C LYS A 133 -5.53 -5.08 -1.24
N MET A 134 -6.02 -5.80 -0.24
CA MET A 134 -5.92 -5.39 1.17
C MET A 134 -4.64 -5.91 1.82
N CYS A 135 -4.67 -7.12 2.37
CA CYS A 135 -3.57 -7.71 3.13
C CYS A 135 -3.20 -9.08 2.59
N SER A 136 -2.00 -9.56 2.98
CA SER A 136 -1.58 -10.95 2.82
C SER A 136 -1.34 -11.57 4.20
N PHE A 137 -1.62 -12.86 4.36
CA PHE A 137 -1.53 -13.64 5.59
C PHE A 137 -0.75 -14.92 5.34
N GLU A 138 -0.11 -15.44 6.38
CA GLU A 138 0.65 -16.69 6.32
C GLU A 138 -0.25 -17.93 6.42
N SER A 139 -1.47 -17.79 6.97
CA SER A 139 -2.43 -18.90 7.13
C SER A 139 -3.78 -18.60 6.50
N LYS A 140 -4.47 -19.67 6.04
CA LYS A 140 -5.82 -19.59 5.49
C LYS A 140 -6.81 -19.09 6.53
N GLU A 141 -6.67 -19.55 7.78
CA GLU A 141 -7.53 -19.19 8.90
C GLU A 141 -7.47 -17.70 9.21
N ALA A 142 -6.25 -17.12 9.21
CA ALA A 142 -6.08 -15.68 9.45
C ALA A 142 -6.71 -14.83 8.33
N ALA A 143 -6.55 -15.24 7.06
CA ALA A 143 -7.18 -14.60 5.92
C ALA A 143 -8.72 -14.70 5.99
N TYR A 144 -9.25 -15.87 6.35
CA TYR A 144 -10.69 -16.07 6.52
C TYR A 144 -11.26 -15.21 7.64
N GLN A 145 -10.64 -15.18 8.83
CA GLN A 145 -11.08 -14.36 9.96
C GLN A 145 -11.06 -12.86 9.62
N PHE A 146 -10.04 -12.43 8.87
CA PHE A 146 -10.00 -11.07 8.37
C PHE A 146 -11.16 -10.76 7.42
N CYS A 147 -11.43 -11.64 6.43
CA CYS A 147 -12.55 -11.49 5.51
C CYS A 147 -13.89 -11.51 6.25
N LEU A 148 -14.04 -12.37 7.27
CA LEU A 148 -15.24 -12.44 8.11
C LEU A 148 -15.49 -11.11 8.85
N ASN A 149 -14.45 -10.50 9.39
CA ASN A 149 -14.57 -9.19 10.05
C ASN A 149 -15.02 -8.09 9.06
N ILE A 150 -14.46 -8.09 7.84
CA ILE A 150 -14.84 -7.12 6.80
C ILE A 150 -16.26 -7.37 6.31
N SER A 151 -16.62 -8.64 6.03
CA SER A 151 -17.96 -9.05 5.61
C SER A 151 -19.02 -8.60 6.62
N ASN A 152 -18.81 -8.88 7.90
CA ASN A 152 -19.74 -8.48 8.96
C ASN A 152 -19.89 -6.94 9.07
N LYS A 153 -18.80 -6.20 8.82
CA LYS A 153 -18.82 -4.74 8.91
C LYS A 153 -19.45 -4.07 7.70
N LEU A 154 -19.27 -4.63 6.51
CA LEU A 154 -19.77 -4.07 5.25
C LEU A 154 -21.09 -4.70 4.81
N ASP A 155 -21.56 -5.75 5.51
CA ASP A 155 -22.73 -6.56 5.17
C ASP A 155 -22.66 -7.14 3.74
N ILE A 156 -21.48 -7.73 3.39
CA ILE A 156 -21.16 -8.30 2.07
C ILE A 156 -20.74 -9.76 2.18
N ASP A 157 -20.85 -10.50 1.08
CA ASP A 157 -20.51 -11.93 1.02
C ASP A 157 -18.98 -12.16 0.99
N ILE A 158 -18.58 -13.41 1.28
CA ILE A 158 -17.18 -13.85 1.20
C ILE A 158 -17.02 -14.84 0.06
N LEU A 159 -15.97 -14.69 -0.74
CA LEU A 159 -15.56 -15.64 -1.77
C LEU A 159 -14.25 -16.34 -1.34
N ASP A 160 -14.30 -17.63 -1.06
CA ASP A 160 -13.12 -18.48 -0.93
C ASP A 160 -12.64 -18.88 -2.33
N ALA A 161 -11.55 -18.28 -2.77
CA ALA A 161 -10.89 -18.55 -4.05
C ALA A 161 -9.53 -19.26 -3.86
N THR A 162 -9.33 -19.98 -2.76
CA THR A 162 -8.08 -20.70 -2.48
C THR A 162 -7.86 -21.90 -3.40
N GLU A 163 -8.94 -22.57 -3.82
CA GLU A 163 -8.89 -23.70 -4.75
C GLU A 163 -9.15 -23.21 -6.19
N LYS A 164 -8.15 -23.30 -7.04
CA LYS A 164 -8.26 -22.85 -8.42
C LYS A 164 -9.33 -23.64 -9.19
N GLY A 165 -10.36 -22.94 -9.66
CA GLY A 165 -11.49 -23.53 -10.39
C GLY A 165 -12.61 -24.09 -9.49
N ASN A 166 -12.48 -24.05 -8.18
CA ASN A 166 -13.49 -24.47 -7.21
C ASN A 166 -13.74 -23.36 -6.19
N PHE A 167 -14.32 -22.26 -6.65
CA PHE A 167 -14.62 -21.12 -5.80
C PHE A 167 -15.87 -21.39 -4.95
N LYS A 168 -15.80 -21.07 -3.67
CA LYS A 168 -16.91 -21.28 -2.72
C LYS A 168 -17.42 -19.94 -2.22
N TRP A 169 -18.71 -19.69 -2.44
CA TRP A 169 -19.41 -18.55 -1.87
C TRP A 169 -19.83 -18.88 -0.44
N ILE A 170 -19.58 -17.96 0.45
CA ILE A 170 -20.03 -17.99 1.84
C ILE A 170 -20.94 -16.78 2.01
N GLU A 171 -22.23 -17.04 1.98
CA GLU A 171 -23.25 -16.00 2.10
C GLU A 171 -23.25 -15.42 3.51
N LYS A 172 -23.36 -14.12 3.62
CA LYS A 172 -23.42 -13.38 4.89
C LYS A 172 -24.54 -13.88 5.83
N ASP A 173 -25.64 -14.32 5.25
CA ASP A 173 -26.80 -14.81 6.03
C ASP A 173 -26.51 -16.14 6.76
N ASN A 174 -25.53 -16.91 6.29
CA ASN A 174 -25.05 -18.14 6.92
C ASN A 174 -23.98 -17.88 8.00
N LEU A 175 -23.56 -16.63 8.18
CA LEU A 175 -22.49 -16.22 9.11
C LEU A 175 -23.04 -15.59 10.42
N LYS A 176 -24.37 -15.45 10.52
CA LYS A 176 -25.10 -14.92 11.70
C LYS A 176 -25.54 -16.10 12.64
#